data_f0953d6b01442adbed8e9c779a077fd5
#
_entry.id   f0953d6b01442adbed8e9c779a077fd5
#
_cell.length_a   1.000
_cell.length_b   1.000
_cell.length_c   1.000
_cell.angle_alpha   90.00
_cell.angle_beta   90.00
_cell.angle_gamma   90.00
#
_symmetry.space_group_name_H-M   'P 1'
#
loop_
_entity.id
_entity.type
_entity.pdbx_description
1 polymer ?
#
loop_
_entity_poly.entity_id
_entity_poly.type
_entity_poly.pdbx_seq_one_letter_code
_entity_poly.pdbx_strand_id
1 'polypeptide(L)'
;VPLIVKITVNMGRGKAKDEPKMIDNAIEELKQITGQSPVVSRAKKDIAVFKLRKGQKIGVMVTLRRERMWEFLDRLCNIALPRVRDFRGVSSRGFDGRGNFTMGVREQIIFPEIEYDKIDSIKGMNISIVTTAANDAEGRSLLGHLGMPFRAVVAPGAEPTIAAAATGATV
;
A
#
# COMPACT_ATOMS: atom_id res chain seq x y z
N VAL A 1 16.23 9.33 -16.13
CA VAL A 1 15.19 9.65 -15.14
C VAL A 1 14.45 8.36 -14.76
N PRO A 2 14.39 8.00 -13.47
CA PRO A 2 13.65 6.80 -13.04
C PRO A 2 12.14 6.97 -13.26
N LEU A 3 11.47 5.84 -13.54
CA LEU A 3 10.03 5.78 -13.80
C LEU A 3 9.40 4.69 -12.94
N ILE A 4 8.11 4.82 -12.66
CA ILE A 4 7.32 3.75 -12.05
C ILE A 4 6.89 2.77 -13.14
N VAL A 5 7.15 1.49 -12.92
CA VAL A 5 6.81 0.40 -13.85
C VAL A 5 5.43 -0.15 -13.56
N LYS A 6 5.18 -0.50 -12.31
CA LYS A 6 3.90 -1.08 -11.85
C LYS A 6 3.70 -0.89 -10.35
N ILE A 7 2.46 -1.00 -9.93
CA ILE A 7 2.07 -1.06 -8.52
C ILE A 7 1.31 -2.37 -8.31
N THR A 8 1.73 -3.15 -7.33
CA THR A 8 1.06 -4.39 -6.94
C THR A 8 0.43 -4.22 -5.57
N VAL A 9 -0.85 -4.52 -5.47
CA VAL A 9 -1.60 -4.51 -4.21
C VAL A 9 -1.95 -5.95 -3.86
N ASN A 10 -1.62 -6.38 -2.66
CA ASN A 10 -1.82 -7.74 -2.18
C ASN A 10 -2.53 -7.74 -0.83
N MET A 11 -3.59 -8.54 -0.72
CA MET A 11 -4.26 -8.87 0.54
C MET A 11 -4.06 -10.34 0.85
N GLY A 12 -3.20 -10.65 1.82
CA GLY A 12 -3.04 -12.02 2.34
C GLY A 12 -4.17 -12.37 3.31
N ARG A 13 -4.79 -13.52 3.12
CA ARG A 13 -5.91 -14.00 3.94
C ARG A 13 -5.68 -15.43 4.42
N GLY A 14 -4.74 -15.60 5.33
CA GLY A 14 -4.42 -16.91 5.91
C GLY A 14 -5.60 -17.62 6.55
N LYS A 15 -6.57 -16.88 7.13
CA LYS A 15 -7.81 -17.41 7.69
C LYS A 15 -8.85 -17.81 6.63
N ALA A 16 -8.69 -17.39 5.40
CA ALA A 16 -9.64 -17.67 4.33
C ALA A 16 -9.74 -19.17 3.95
N LYS A 17 -8.78 -19.96 4.38
CA LYS A 17 -8.86 -21.41 4.26
C LYS A 17 -10.07 -22.01 4.98
N ASP A 18 -10.50 -21.38 6.08
CA ASP A 18 -11.64 -21.82 6.90
C ASP A 18 -12.94 -21.14 6.46
N GLU A 19 -12.86 -19.94 5.87
CA GLU A 19 -14.01 -19.16 5.42
C GLU A 19 -13.85 -18.62 3.98
N PRO A 20 -14.34 -19.34 2.97
CA PRO A 20 -14.22 -18.90 1.57
C PRO A 20 -14.86 -17.56 1.25
N LYS A 21 -15.91 -17.16 2.00
CA LYS A 21 -16.55 -15.85 1.83
C LYS A 21 -15.63 -14.66 2.08
N MET A 22 -14.60 -14.82 2.91
CA MET A 22 -13.63 -13.76 3.16
C MET A 22 -12.82 -13.40 1.91
N ILE A 23 -12.55 -14.38 1.05
CA ILE A 23 -11.88 -14.14 -0.24
C ILE A 23 -12.80 -13.38 -1.19
N ASP A 24 -14.07 -13.75 -1.27
CA ASP A 24 -15.02 -13.07 -2.14
C ASP A 24 -15.21 -11.60 -1.73
N ASN A 25 -15.30 -11.34 -0.43
CA ASN A 25 -15.34 -9.97 0.10
C ASN A 25 -14.05 -9.19 -0.20
N ALA A 26 -12.89 -9.83 -0.07
CA ALA A 26 -11.61 -9.21 -0.40
C ALA A 26 -11.50 -8.88 -1.89
N ILE A 27 -12.01 -9.73 -2.78
CA ILE A 27 -12.08 -9.48 -4.23
C ILE A 27 -12.91 -8.22 -4.51
N GLU A 28 -14.11 -8.11 -3.94
CA GLU A 28 -14.98 -6.95 -4.13
C GLU A 28 -14.34 -5.65 -3.60
N GLU A 29 -13.79 -5.69 -2.40
CA GLU A 29 -13.13 -4.53 -1.80
C GLU A 29 -11.92 -4.08 -2.63
N LEU A 30 -11.06 -5.00 -3.05
CA LEU A 30 -9.89 -4.69 -3.84
C LEU A 30 -10.26 -4.17 -5.24
N LYS A 31 -11.32 -4.70 -5.83
CA LYS A 31 -11.89 -4.20 -7.09
C LYS A 31 -12.39 -2.77 -6.96
N GLN A 32 -13.05 -2.43 -5.86
CA GLN A 32 -13.48 -1.06 -5.59
C GLN A 32 -12.32 -0.09 -5.40
N ILE A 33 -11.28 -0.52 -4.68
CA ILE A 33 -10.09 0.29 -4.42
C ILE A 33 -9.30 0.56 -5.70
N THR A 34 -9.06 -0.47 -6.51
CA THR A 34 -8.15 -0.38 -7.66
C THR A 34 -8.86 -0.15 -9.00
N GLY A 35 -10.15 -0.44 -9.07
CA GLY A 35 -10.92 -0.38 -10.31
C GLY A 35 -10.62 -1.51 -11.29
N GLN A 36 -9.89 -2.53 -10.88
CA GLN A 36 -9.50 -3.68 -11.69
C GLN A 36 -9.82 -4.98 -10.97
N SER A 37 -10.23 -6.01 -11.72
CA SER A 37 -10.50 -7.34 -11.16
C SER A 37 -9.24 -7.98 -10.61
N PRO A 38 -9.21 -8.37 -9.32
CA PRO A 38 -8.05 -9.01 -8.74
C PRO A 38 -7.90 -10.48 -9.14
N VAL A 39 -6.70 -10.99 -8.99
CA VAL A 39 -6.36 -12.41 -9.17
C VAL A 39 -6.33 -13.08 -7.80
N VAL A 40 -6.93 -14.26 -7.70
CA VAL A 40 -6.93 -15.07 -6.48
C VAL A 40 -5.63 -15.87 -6.40
N SER A 41 -4.90 -15.71 -5.30
CA SER A 41 -3.73 -16.52 -5.00
C SER A 41 -4.12 -17.84 -4.37
N ARG A 42 -3.58 -18.95 -4.90
CA ARG A 42 -3.83 -20.31 -4.41
C ARG A 42 -2.56 -20.94 -3.85
N ALA A 43 -2.70 -21.79 -2.85
CA ALA A 43 -1.59 -22.53 -2.29
C ALA A 43 -0.98 -23.48 -3.34
N LYS A 44 0.34 -23.46 -3.46
CA LYS A 44 1.09 -24.32 -4.40
C LYS A 44 1.46 -25.67 -3.79
N LYS A 45 1.56 -25.74 -2.49
CA LYS A 45 1.99 -26.91 -1.72
C LYS A 45 1.09 -27.14 -0.51
N ASP A 46 1.05 -28.38 -0.05
CA ASP A 46 0.44 -28.73 1.23
C ASP A 46 1.40 -28.37 2.36
N ILE A 47 0.91 -27.66 3.38
CA ILE A 47 1.69 -27.30 4.56
C ILE A 47 0.89 -27.72 5.81
N ALA A 48 1.31 -28.81 6.45
CA ALA A 48 0.59 -29.41 7.58
C ALA A 48 0.53 -28.48 8.81
N VAL A 49 1.61 -27.73 9.08
CA VAL A 49 1.69 -26.78 10.22
C VAL A 49 0.60 -25.72 10.15
N PHE A 50 0.30 -25.22 8.95
CA PHE A 50 -0.73 -24.23 8.73
C PHE A 50 -2.07 -24.83 8.34
N LYS A 51 -2.21 -26.16 8.34
CA LYS A 51 -3.41 -26.88 7.86
C LYS A 51 -3.83 -26.43 6.45
N LEU A 52 -2.86 -26.17 5.59
CA LEU A 52 -3.04 -25.67 4.25
C LEU A 52 -2.94 -26.80 3.24
N ARG A 53 -3.88 -26.88 2.29
CA ARG A 53 -3.89 -27.82 1.19
C ARG A 53 -3.65 -27.11 -0.14
N LYS A 54 -3.00 -27.79 -1.08
CA LYS A 54 -2.78 -27.31 -2.42
C LYS A 54 -4.11 -26.92 -3.09
N GLY A 55 -4.11 -25.75 -3.73
CA GLY A 55 -5.29 -25.23 -4.43
C GLY A 55 -6.25 -24.39 -3.57
N GLN A 56 -6.05 -24.33 -2.25
CA GLN A 56 -6.84 -23.45 -1.39
C GLN A 56 -6.56 -21.98 -1.70
N LYS A 57 -7.61 -21.17 -1.70
CA LYS A 57 -7.50 -19.72 -1.87
C LYS A 57 -6.91 -19.09 -0.61
N ILE A 58 -5.81 -18.38 -0.72
CA ILE A 58 -5.09 -17.79 0.42
C ILE A 58 -4.98 -16.27 0.39
N GLY A 59 -5.26 -15.66 -0.74
CA GLY A 59 -5.18 -14.22 -0.87
C GLY A 59 -5.65 -13.72 -2.23
N VAL A 60 -5.63 -12.41 -2.38
CA VAL A 60 -5.98 -11.74 -3.63
C VAL A 60 -4.91 -10.68 -3.94
N MET A 61 -4.66 -10.45 -5.21
CA MET A 61 -3.65 -9.52 -5.66
C MET A 61 -4.06 -8.84 -6.96
N VAL A 62 -3.64 -7.58 -7.13
CA VAL A 62 -3.83 -6.79 -8.34
C VAL A 62 -2.51 -6.16 -8.75
N THR A 63 -2.22 -6.18 -10.04
CA THR A 63 -1.10 -5.46 -10.64
C THR A 63 -1.64 -4.31 -11.48
N LEU A 64 -1.28 -3.08 -11.12
CA LEU A 64 -1.71 -1.87 -11.80
C LEU A 64 -0.58 -1.31 -12.65
N ARG A 65 -0.91 -0.90 -13.88
CA ARG A 65 0.03 -0.32 -14.85
C ARG A 65 -0.61 0.85 -15.58
N ARG A 66 0.22 1.77 -16.10
CA ARG A 66 -0.22 2.92 -16.91
C ARG A 66 -1.21 3.82 -16.15
N GLU A 67 -2.31 4.19 -16.76
CA GLU A 67 -3.28 5.14 -16.20
C GLU A 67 -3.86 4.70 -14.84
N ARG A 68 -4.23 3.43 -14.70
CA ARG A 68 -4.77 2.90 -13.44
C ARG A 68 -3.76 2.94 -12.31
N MET A 69 -2.50 2.73 -12.62
CA MET A 69 -1.39 2.87 -11.67
C MET A 69 -1.27 4.31 -11.18
N TRP A 70 -1.30 5.29 -12.06
CA TRP A 70 -1.19 6.71 -11.71
C TRP A 70 -2.40 7.20 -10.92
N GLU A 71 -3.60 6.80 -11.30
CA GLU A 71 -4.82 7.11 -10.56
C GLU A 71 -4.79 6.54 -9.15
N PHE A 72 -4.37 5.29 -9.02
CA PHE A 72 -4.24 4.65 -7.71
C PHE A 72 -3.19 5.34 -6.83
N LEU A 73 -2.03 5.67 -7.39
CA LEU A 73 -0.97 6.36 -6.66
C LEU A 73 -1.43 7.73 -6.18
N ASP A 74 -2.12 8.49 -7.03
CA ASP A 74 -2.68 9.80 -6.66
C ASP A 74 -3.66 9.68 -5.49
N ARG A 75 -4.61 8.77 -5.57
CA ARG A 75 -5.57 8.52 -4.48
C ARG A 75 -4.88 8.06 -3.20
N LEU A 76 -3.88 7.19 -3.31
CA LEU A 76 -3.12 6.71 -2.16
C LEU A 76 -2.40 7.85 -1.45
N CYS A 77 -1.65 8.66 -2.18
CA CYS A 77 -0.83 9.73 -1.60
C CYS A 77 -1.65 10.91 -1.06
N ASN A 78 -2.70 11.30 -1.76
CA ASN A 78 -3.43 12.54 -1.46
C ASN A 78 -4.69 12.33 -0.61
N ILE A 79 -5.30 11.15 -0.67
CA ILE A 79 -6.59 10.88 -0.01
C ILE A 79 -6.45 9.81 1.06
N ALA A 80 -5.91 8.64 0.71
CA ALA A 80 -5.90 7.49 1.61
C ALA A 80 -4.90 7.62 2.76
N LEU A 81 -3.64 7.94 2.47
CA LEU A 81 -2.61 8.04 3.51
C LEU A 81 -2.89 9.10 4.58
N PRO A 82 -3.40 10.31 4.25
CA PRO A 82 -3.79 11.28 5.27
C PRO A 82 -4.92 10.80 6.20
N ARG A 83 -5.71 9.81 5.79
CA ARG A 83 -6.80 9.23 6.59
C ARG A 83 -6.34 8.11 7.54
N VAL A 84 -5.09 7.69 7.46
CA VAL A 84 -4.53 6.72 8.39
C VAL A 84 -4.52 7.31 9.81
N ARG A 85 -4.99 6.53 10.79
CA ARG A 85 -4.97 6.96 12.19
C ARG A 85 -3.54 7.19 12.65
N ASP A 86 -3.29 8.34 13.32
CA ASP A 86 -1.97 8.75 13.82
C ASP A 86 -0.87 8.75 12.74
N PHE A 87 -1.24 9.19 11.52
CA PHE A 87 -0.32 9.22 10.40
C PHE A 87 0.84 10.20 10.64
N ARG A 88 2.06 9.67 10.63
CA ARG A 88 3.31 10.44 10.84
C ARG A 88 4.27 10.39 9.65
N GLY A 89 3.77 10.01 8.49
CA GLY A 89 4.57 9.78 7.30
C GLY A 89 4.88 8.30 7.06
N VAL A 90 5.27 7.99 5.85
CA VAL A 90 5.62 6.64 5.42
C VAL A 90 7.08 6.36 5.74
N SER A 91 7.37 5.19 6.30
CA SER A 91 8.75 4.78 6.59
C SER A 91 9.54 4.57 5.31
N SER A 92 10.72 5.16 5.20
CA SER A 92 11.64 4.94 4.07
C SER A 92 12.38 3.59 4.12
N ARG A 93 12.15 2.77 5.13
CA ARG A 93 12.79 1.45 5.27
C ARG A 93 12.21 0.37 4.36
N GLY A 94 11.12 0.67 3.66
CA GLY A 94 10.46 -0.27 2.75
C GLY A 94 11.14 -0.48 1.40
N PHE A 95 12.30 0.13 1.14
CA PHE A 95 13.08 -0.07 -0.09
C PHE A 95 13.87 -1.38 -0.04
N ASP A 96 13.98 -2.04 -1.20
CA ASP A 96 14.62 -3.35 -1.35
C ASP A 96 16.13 -3.32 -1.69
N GLY A 97 16.73 -2.15 -1.79
CA GLY A 97 18.11 -1.94 -2.26
C GLY A 97 18.23 -1.64 -3.76
N ARG A 98 17.14 -1.81 -4.52
CA ARG A 98 17.08 -1.59 -5.97
C ARG A 98 16.08 -0.52 -6.40
N GLY A 99 15.68 0.32 -5.48
CA GLY A 99 14.73 1.40 -5.74
C GLY A 99 13.26 1.00 -5.75
N ASN A 100 12.90 -0.25 -5.47
CA ASN A 100 11.53 -0.69 -5.31
C ASN A 100 11.08 -0.48 -3.87
N PHE A 101 9.84 -0.06 -3.70
CA PHE A 101 9.28 0.28 -2.40
C PHE A 101 8.08 -0.59 -2.06
N THR A 102 8.01 -1.06 -0.82
CA THR A 102 6.86 -1.81 -0.30
C THR A 102 6.41 -1.20 1.01
N MET A 103 5.10 -0.99 1.15
CA MET A 103 4.48 -0.52 2.37
C MET A 103 3.30 -1.39 2.77
N GLY A 104 3.03 -1.48 4.07
CA GLY A 104 1.84 -2.11 4.61
C GLY A 104 0.81 -1.07 5.03
N VAL A 105 -0.44 -1.30 4.66
CA VAL A 105 -1.60 -0.56 5.14
C VAL A 105 -2.39 -1.48 6.07
N ARG A 106 -2.67 -1.04 7.29
CA ARG A 106 -3.35 -1.87 8.28
C ARG A 106 -4.85 -1.98 8.08
N GLU A 107 -5.45 -0.95 7.50
CA GLU A 107 -6.90 -0.82 7.37
C GLU A 107 -7.28 -0.44 5.94
N GLN A 108 -8.20 -1.18 5.32
CA GLN A 108 -8.72 -0.84 3.99
C GLN A 108 -9.68 0.36 4.02
N ILE A 109 -10.19 0.72 5.17
CA ILE A 109 -11.17 1.81 5.33
C ILE A 109 -10.61 3.21 5.07
N ILE A 110 -9.28 3.35 4.94
CA ILE A 110 -8.64 4.61 4.54
C ILE A 110 -8.99 5.04 3.12
N PHE A 111 -9.37 4.09 2.27
CA PHE A 111 -9.83 4.38 0.91
C PHE A 111 -11.29 4.83 0.93
N PRO A 112 -11.63 5.98 0.32
CA PRO A 112 -12.99 6.51 0.34
C PRO A 112 -14.00 5.65 -0.43
N GLU A 113 -13.54 4.78 -1.32
CA GLU A 113 -14.35 3.85 -2.08
C GLU A 113 -14.94 2.72 -1.21
N ILE A 114 -14.35 2.49 -0.04
CA ILE A 114 -14.79 1.45 0.91
C ILE A 114 -15.77 2.06 1.91
N GLU A 115 -16.96 1.51 1.98
CA GLU A 115 -17.96 1.87 2.97
C GLU A 115 -17.76 1.04 4.24
N TYR A 116 -17.57 1.71 5.38
CA TYR A 116 -17.34 1.06 6.67
C TYR A 116 -18.45 0.05 7.04
N ASP A 117 -19.71 0.37 6.72
CA ASP A 117 -20.85 -0.45 7.07
C ASP A 117 -20.96 -1.75 6.26
N LYS A 118 -20.29 -1.83 5.12
CA LYS A 118 -20.34 -2.98 4.22
C LYS A 118 -19.18 -3.95 4.38
N ILE A 119 -18.19 -3.63 5.20
CA ILE A 119 -17.06 -4.52 5.43
C ILE A 119 -17.37 -5.55 6.51
N ASP A 120 -16.89 -6.77 6.32
CA ASP A 120 -17.01 -7.87 7.28
C ASP A 120 -15.94 -7.77 8.39
N SER A 121 -14.75 -7.31 8.06
CA SER A 121 -13.63 -7.15 8.98
C SER A 121 -12.62 -6.15 8.46
N ILE A 122 -11.79 -5.62 9.36
CA ILE A 122 -10.65 -4.79 9.00
C ILE A 122 -9.58 -5.66 8.36
N LYS A 123 -9.13 -5.28 7.17
CA LYS A 123 -8.14 -6.03 6.37
C LYS A 123 -6.96 -5.14 6.05
N GLY A 124 -5.78 -5.65 6.33
CA GLY A 124 -4.54 -5.03 5.88
C GLY A 124 -4.20 -5.42 4.44
N MET A 125 -3.37 -4.60 3.80
CA MET A 125 -2.84 -4.87 2.47
C MET A 125 -1.40 -4.43 2.36
N ASN A 126 -0.65 -5.06 1.46
CA ASN A 126 0.69 -4.66 1.08
C ASN A 126 0.65 -4.01 -0.30
N ILE A 127 1.28 -2.86 -0.41
CA ILE A 127 1.40 -2.10 -1.65
C ILE A 127 2.87 -2.07 -2.04
N SER A 128 3.19 -2.63 -3.18
CA SER A 128 4.55 -2.67 -3.74
C SER A 128 4.64 -1.81 -4.98
N ILE A 129 5.58 -0.90 -5.01
CA ILE A 129 5.82 0.01 -6.13
C ILE A 129 7.15 -0.38 -6.78
N VAL A 130 7.09 -0.84 -8.02
CA VAL A 130 8.26 -1.21 -8.82
C VAL A 130 8.68 -0.05 -9.68
N THR A 131 9.95 0.34 -9.60
CA THR A 131 10.53 1.47 -10.33
C THR A 131 11.71 1.03 -11.19
N THR A 132 12.15 1.91 -12.09
CA THR A 132 13.38 1.73 -12.87
C THR A 132 14.61 2.31 -12.19
N ALA A 133 14.50 2.83 -10.97
CA ALA A 133 15.59 3.41 -10.21
C ALA A 133 16.72 2.39 -9.98
N ALA A 134 17.97 2.86 -10.06
CA ALA A 134 19.13 2.00 -9.87
C ALA A 134 19.41 1.68 -8.39
N ASN A 135 19.01 2.57 -7.49
CA ASN A 135 19.23 2.45 -6.05
C ASN A 135 18.09 3.07 -5.25
N ASP A 136 18.10 2.90 -3.94
CA ASP A 136 17.04 3.39 -3.04
C ASP A 136 16.97 4.92 -2.98
N ALA A 137 18.10 5.63 -3.10
CA ALA A 137 18.12 7.08 -3.09
C ALA A 137 17.35 7.66 -4.28
N GLU A 138 17.54 7.11 -5.47
CA GLU A 138 16.77 7.50 -6.66
C GLU A 138 15.30 7.15 -6.54
N GLY A 139 14.99 5.95 -6.03
CA GLY A 139 13.61 5.51 -5.78
C GLY A 139 12.87 6.40 -4.79
N ARG A 140 13.53 6.76 -3.70
CA ARG A 140 13.00 7.69 -2.70
C ARG A 140 12.75 9.08 -3.28
N SER A 141 13.70 9.61 -4.05
CA SER A 141 13.55 10.89 -4.73
C SER A 141 12.38 10.89 -5.70
N LEU A 142 12.23 9.86 -6.51
CA LEU A 142 11.12 9.68 -7.45
C LEU A 142 9.77 9.70 -6.71
N LEU A 143 9.60 8.88 -5.71
CA LEU A 143 8.34 8.79 -4.96
C LEU A 143 8.04 10.06 -4.18
N GLY A 144 9.06 10.71 -3.62
CA GLY A 144 8.91 11.99 -2.93
C GLY A 144 8.40 13.10 -3.85
N HIS A 145 8.92 13.20 -5.06
CA HIS A 145 8.47 14.15 -6.08
C HIS A 145 7.04 13.85 -6.60
N LEU A 146 6.62 12.60 -6.54
CA LEU A 146 5.26 12.20 -6.90
C LEU A 146 4.24 12.41 -5.77
N GLY A 147 4.67 12.93 -4.63
CA GLY A 147 3.78 13.28 -3.52
C GLY A 147 3.71 12.24 -2.40
N MET A 148 4.57 11.23 -2.40
CA MET A 148 4.61 10.25 -1.31
C MET A 148 5.11 10.92 -0.02
N PRO A 149 4.31 10.93 1.06
CA PRO A 149 4.66 11.61 2.30
C PRO A 149 5.60 10.77 3.16
N PHE A 150 6.88 10.71 2.81
CA PHE A 150 7.88 10.02 3.61
C PHE A 150 8.11 10.70 4.95
N ARG A 151 8.32 9.88 5.98
CA ARG A 151 8.77 10.35 7.29
C ARG A 151 10.17 10.94 7.16
N ALA A 152 10.40 12.12 7.75
CA ALA A 152 11.73 12.71 7.82
C ALA A 152 12.69 11.74 8.55
N VAL A 153 13.88 11.54 7.98
CA VAL A 153 14.94 10.80 8.66
C VAL A 153 15.53 11.72 9.71
N VAL A 154 15.11 11.55 10.96
CA VAL A 154 15.75 12.22 12.09
C VAL A 154 17.05 11.46 12.35
N ALA A 155 18.18 12.10 12.12
CA ALA A 155 19.46 11.56 12.56
C ALA A 155 19.43 11.42 14.09
N PRO A 156 19.99 10.35 14.67
CA PRO A 156 20.01 10.20 16.11
C PRO A 156 20.74 11.40 16.74
N GLY A 157 19.99 12.25 17.46
CA GLY A 157 20.51 13.47 18.10
C GLY A 157 20.08 14.82 17.49
N ALA A 158 19.31 14.82 16.43
CA ALA A 158 18.77 16.07 15.88
C ALA A 158 17.33 16.28 16.39
N GLU A 159 17.08 17.38 17.09
CA GLU A 159 15.73 17.82 17.45
C GLU A 159 14.96 18.18 16.17
N PRO A 160 13.64 17.91 16.13
CA PRO A 160 12.83 18.28 14.98
C PRO A 160 12.74 19.82 14.90
N THR A 161 13.39 20.40 13.89
CA THR A 161 13.19 21.82 13.58
C THR A 161 11.76 21.97 13.05
N ILE A 162 10.90 22.51 13.86
CA ILE A 162 9.57 22.95 13.44
C ILE A 162 9.82 24.15 12.51
N ALA A 163 9.64 23.91 11.22
CA ALA A 163 9.61 25.00 10.25
C ALA A 163 8.42 25.90 10.63
N ALA A 164 8.72 27.06 11.19
CA ALA A 164 7.74 28.07 11.52
C ALA A 164 7.00 28.46 10.23
N ALA A 165 5.70 28.26 10.23
CA ALA A 165 4.81 28.83 9.24
C ALA A 165 4.95 30.35 9.32
N ALA A 166 5.50 30.95 8.29
CA ALA A 166 5.59 32.39 8.15
C ALA A 166 4.17 32.94 8.01
N THR A 167 3.63 33.43 9.11
CA THR A 167 2.42 34.25 9.11
C THR A 167 2.80 35.62 8.56
N GLY A 168 2.61 35.85 7.28
CA GLY A 168 2.65 37.17 6.69
C GLY A 168 1.36 37.92 7.03
N ALA A 169 1.36 38.64 8.12
CA ALA A 169 0.38 39.68 8.36
C ALA A 169 0.82 40.94 7.61
N THR A 170 0.02 41.37 6.68
CA THR A 170 0.15 42.72 6.09
C THR A 170 -1.02 43.54 6.53
N VAL A 171 -0.65 44.69 7.08
CA VAL A 171 -1.51 45.82 7.39
C VAL A 171 -2.18 46.37 6.13
#